data_24dfb59a5598c4b437c2e3c4a26a98da
#
_entry.id   24dfb59a5598c4b437c2e3c4a26a98da
#
_cell.length_a   1.000
_cell.length_b   1.000
_cell.length_c   1.000
_cell.angle_alpha   90.00
_cell.angle_beta   90.00
_cell.angle_gamma   90.00
#
_symmetry.space_group_name_H-M   'P 1'
#
loop_
_entity.id
_entity.type
_entity.pdbx_description
1 polymer ?
#
loop_
_entity_poly.entity_id
_entity_poly.type
_entity_poly.pdbx_seq_one_letter_code
_entity_poly.pdbx_strand_id
1 'polypeptide(L)'
;MSTLLRKKKAAIFDLDGTLLDSMGVWQEVDRVFLARRGIPLPDDYAAAIAPMGFPAAAEYTKKRFSLPEDEETIMAEWHTLAVDAYANEVGLKHGVLEYLSSLRRRRVPFAAATASQAEFYLPALRRLGIADWFSSVTEISEVSRGKGNPDIYLRAAEKLGYAVEDCAVFEDIVPGVRGATAGGFYTVAVYDEHCANPELLQAICDRYIYSFSELLSDDIF
;
A
#
# COMPACT_ATOMS: atom_id res chain seq x y z
N MET A 1 10.16 26.64 22.74
CA MET A 1 10.99 25.49 23.14
C MET A 1 10.68 24.37 22.13
N SER A 2 11.63 24.04 21.26
CA SER A 2 11.49 22.90 20.34
C SER A 2 11.51 21.64 21.18
N THR A 3 10.35 20.97 21.29
CA THR A 3 10.30 19.62 21.87
C THR A 3 11.10 18.75 20.92
N LEU A 4 12.29 18.33 21.31
CA LEU A 4 13.07 17.33 20.57
C LEU A 4 12.14 16.11 20.37
N LEU A 5 11.72 15.87 19.13
CA LEU A 5 10.93 14.69 18.78
C LEU A 5 11.72 13.46 19.28
N ARG A 6 11.08 12.67 20.15
CA ARG A 6 11.67 11.41 20.63
C ARG A 6 11.88 10.51 19.43
N LYS A 7 13.12 10.07 19.21
CA LYS A 7 13.46 9.15 18.14
C LYS A 7 12.61 7.88 18.22
N LYS A 8 12.12 7.44 17.09
CA LYS A 8 11.39 6.20 16.98
C LYS A 8 12.36 5.01 16.98
N LYS A 9 11.87 3.85 17.36
CA LYS A 9 12.67 2.63 17.49
C LYS A 9 12.29 1.53 16.52
N ALA A 10 11.09 1.61 15.93
CA ALA A 10 10.58 0.64 14.97
C ALA A 10 9.72 1.32 13.90
N ALA A 11 9.69 0.75 12.70
CA ALA A 11 8.87 1.23 11.59
C ALA A 11 7.78 0.23 11.21
N ILE A 12 6.63 0.73 10.79
CA ILE A 12 5.53 -0.04 10.23
C ILE A 12 5.21 0.58 8.86
N PHE A 13 5.30 -0.21 7.82
CA PHE A 13 5.05 0.25 6.45
C PHE A 13 3.78 -0.37 5.89
N ASP A 14 2.94 0.44 5.29
CA ASP A 14 2.06 -0.08 4.27
C ASP A 14 2.89 -0.54 3.05
N LEU A 15 2.30 -1.35 2.17
CA LEU A 15 2.96 -1.87 0.99
C LEU A 15 2.54 -1.13 -0.28
N ASP A 16 1.27 -1.22 -0.66
CA ASP A 16 0.75 -0.74 -1.95
C ASP A 16 0.62 0.79 -1.96
N GLY A 17 1.29 1.46 -2.91
CA GLY A 17 1.35 2.93 -2.93
C GLY A 17 2.36 3.54 -1.96
N THR A 18 2.81 2.78 -0.94
CA THR A 18 3.79 3.21 0.06
C THR A 18 5.19 2.71 -0.27
N LEU A 19 5.46 1.40 -0.19
CA LEU A 19 6.75 0.81 -0.57
C LEU A 19 6.76 0.31 -2.01
N LEU A 20 5.64 -0.27 -2.47
CA LEU A 20 5.44 -0.80 -3.80
C LEU A 20 4.79 0.26 -4.70
N ASP A 21 5.32 0.42 -5.89
CA ASP A 21 4.72 1.25 -6.95
C ASP A 21 3.67 0.43 -7.69
N SER A 22 2.58 0.16 -7.00
CA SER A 22 1.54 -0.79 -7.42
C SER A 22 0.18 -0.16 -7.72
N MET A 23 -0.01 1.13 -7.46
CA MET A 23 -1.32 1.76 -7.60
C MET A 23 -1.83 1.79 -9.06
N GLY A 24 -0.92 1.77 -10.04
CA GLY A 24 -1.24 1.65 -11.46
C GLY A 24 -1.63 0.24 -11.94
N VAL A 25 -1.44 -0.79 -11.12
CA VAL A 25 -1.65 -2.20 -11.53
C VAL A 25 -3.08 -2.45 -12.01
N TRP A 26 -4.07 -1.96 -11.30
CA TRP A 26 -5.47 -2.20 -11.67
C TRP A 26 -5.87 -1.52 -12.97
N GLN A 27 -5.33 -0.34 -13.25
CA GLN A 27 -5.55 0.33 -14.53
C GLN A 27 -4.90 -0.47 -15.69
N GLU A 28 -3.73 -1.04 -15.46
CA GLU A 28 -3.07 -1.91 -16.45
C GLU A 28 -3.82 -3.22 -16.63
N VAL A 29 -4.33 -3.84 -15.56
CA VAL A 29 -5.22 -5.01 -15.62
C VAL A 29 -6.43 -4.72 -16.51
N ASP A 30 -7.11 -3.60 -16.28
CA ASP A 30 -8.26 -3.17 -17.08
C ASP A 30 -7.89 -3.00 -18.56
N ARG A 31 -6.76 -2.34 -18.81
CA ARG A 31 -6.25 -2.10 -20.16
C ARG A 31 -5.97 -3.42 -20.88
N VAL A 32 -5.25 -4.33 -20.23
CA VAL A 32 -4.88 -5.63 -20.82
C VAL A 32 -6.13 -6.51 -21.03
N PHE A 33 -7.01 -6.54 -20.04
CA PHE A 33 -8.27 -7.32 -20.09
C PHE A 33 -9.13 -6.91 -21.28
N LEU A 34 -9.35 -5.61 -21.47
CA LEU A 34 -10.16 -5.07 -22.57
C LEU A 34 -9.43 -5.20 -23.91
N ALA A 35 -8.11 -4.96 -23.95
CA ALA A 35 -7.32 -5.09 -25.17
C ALA A 35 -7.34 -6.53 -25.74
N ARG A 36 -7.33 -7.57 -24.91
CA ARG A 36 -7.46 -8.98 -25.33
C ARG A 36 -8.78 -9.23 -26.08
N ARG A 37 -9.80 -8.40 -25.86
CA ARG A 37 -11.11 -8.43 -26.51
C ARG A 37 -11.26 -7.44 -27.66
N GLY A 38 -10.15 -6.76 -28.03
CA GLY A 38 -10.15 -5.72 -29.05
C GLY A 38 -10.89 -4.44 -28.67
N ILE A 39 -11.09 -4.22 -27.36
CA ILE A 39 -11.80 -3.06 -26.81
C ILE A 39 -10.74 -2.08 -26.26
N PRO A 40 -10.69 -0.82 -26.74
CA PRO A 40 -9.86 0.20 -26.14
C PRO A 40 -10.39 0.57 -24.74
N LEU A 41 -9.47 0.83 -23.78
CA LEU A 41 -9.87 1.29 -22.45
C LEU A 41 -10.47 2.70 -22.54
N PRO A 42 -11.76 2.91 -22.16
CA PRO A 42 -12.36 4.23 -22.17
C PRO A 42 -11.84 5.10 -21.00
N ASP A 43 -11.66 6.39 -21.20
CA ASP A 43 -11.15 7.34 -20.20
C ASP A 43 -12.00 7.40 -18.92
N ASP A 44 -13.31 7.15 -19.01
CA ASP A 44 -14.25 7.20 -17.89
C ASP A 44 -14.39 5.86 -17.16
N TYR A 45 -13.77 4.78 -17.67
CA TYR A 45 -14.03 3.43 -17.16
C TYR A 45 -13.51 3.25 -15.72
N ALA A 46 -12.26 3.61 -15.46
CA ALA A 46 -11.67 3.49 -14.12
C ALA A 46 -12.47 4.26 -13.06
N ALA A 47 -12.88 5.48 -13.38
CA ALA A 47 -13.72 6.30 -12.49
C ALA A 47 -15.09 5.67 -12.23
N ALA A 48 -15.67 5.00 -13.23
CA ALA A 48 -16.97 4.34 -13.11
C ALA A 48 -16.92 3.14 -12.16
N ILE A 49 -15.86 2.31 -12.21
CA ILE A 49 -15.74 1.11 -11.39
C ILE A 49 -15.11 1.35 -10.01
N ALA A 50 -14.37 2.45 -9.82
CA ALA A 50 -13.66 2.76 -8.57
C ALA A 50 -14.50 2.65 -7.28
N PRO A 51 -15.78 3.08 -7.25
CA PRO A 51 -16.62 2.94 -6.06
C PRO A 51 -17.20 1.53 -5.88
N MET A 52 -17.00 0.62 -6.84
CA MET A 52 -17.62 -0.70 -6.87
C MET A 52 -16.73 -1.75 -6.21
N GLY A 53 -17.34 -2.72 -5.51
CA GLY A 53 -16.65 -3.95 -5.15
C GLY A 53 -16.43 -4.85 -6.37
N PHE A 54 -15.51 -5.80 -6.28
CA PHE A 54 -15.10 -6.68 -7.39
C PHE A 54 -16.27 -7.33 -8.15
N PRO A 55 -17.28 -7.93 -7.48
CA PRO A 55 -18.42 -8.53 -8.20
C PRO A 55 -19.26 -7.49 -8.97
N ALA A 56 -19.50 -6.31 -8.36
CA ALA A 56 -20.29 -5.26 -9.01
C ALA A 56 -19.54 -4.64 -10.20
N ALA A 57 -18.23 -4.51 -10.10
CA ALA A 57 -17.37 -4.07 -11.20
C ALA A 57 -17.39 -5.08 -12.37
N ALA A 58 -17.35 -6.38 -12.07
CA ALA A 58 -17.44 -7.43 -13.10
C ALA A 58 -18.80 -7.42 -13.82
N GLU A 59 -19.90 -7.29 -13.06
CA GLU A 59 -21.25 -7.16 -13.62
C GLU A 59 -21.38 -5.92 -14.52
N TYR A 60 -20.86 -4.77 -14.05
CA TYR A 60 -20.84 -3.52 -14.83
C TYR A 60 -20.05 -3.68 -16.12
N THR A 61 -18.85 -4.25 -16.04
CA THR A 61 -17.93 -4.48 -17.17
C THR A 61 -18.57 -5.38 -18.22
N LYS A 62 -19.14 -6.49 -17.79
CA LYS A 62 -19.88 -7.41 -18.66
C LYS A 62 -21.02 -6.71 -19.41
N LYS A 63 -21.84 -5.95 -18.68
CA LYS A 63 -22.96 -5.22 -19.27
C LYS A 63 -22.51 -4.12 -20.25
N ARG A 64 -21.52 -3.32 -19.82
CA ARG A 64 -21.01 -2.18 -20.59
C ARG A 64 -20.45 -2.60 -21.94
N PHE A 65 -19.70 -3.70 -21.96
CA PHE A 65 -19.01 -4.19 -23.16
C PHE A 65 -19.70 -5.38 -23.81
N SER A 66 -20.87 -5.82 -23.30
CA SER A 66 -21.62 -6.96 -23.80
C SER A 66 -20.76 -8.24 -23.87
N LEU A 67 -19.99 -8.49 -22.82
CA LEU A 67 -19.08 -9.64 -22.78
C LEU A 67 -19.85 -10.96 -22.65
N PRO A 68 -19.44 -12.02 -23.36
CA PRO A 68 -20.08 -13.33 -23.26
C PRO A 68 -19.76 -14.09 -21.99
N GLU A 69 -18.62 -13.77 -21.33
CA GLU A 69 -18.16 -14.43 -20.12
C GLU A 69 -19.05 -14.10 -18.92
N ASP A 70 -19.12 -15.01 -17.96
CA ASP A 70 -19.74 -14.73 -16.66
C ASP A 70 -18.81 -13.89 -15.76
N GLU A 71 -19.39 -13.34 -14.71
CA GLU A 71 -18.70 -12.44 -13.77
C GLU A 71 -17.55 -13.14 -13.04
N GLU A 72 -17.70 -14.45 -12.76
CA GLU A 72 -16.65 -15.24 -12.09
C GLU A 72 -15.42 -15.40 -13.00
N THR A 73 -15.63 -15.65 -14.28
CA THR A 73 -14.56 -15.71 -15.29
C THR A 73 -13.83 -14.38 -15.42
N ILE A 74 -14.58 -13.26 -15.46
CA ILE A 74 -13.99 -11.91 -15.53
C ILE A 74 -13.12 -11.64 -14.30
N MET A 75 -13.63 -11.90 -13.10
CA MET A 75 -12.89 -11.70 -11.85
C MET A 75 -11.64 -12.59 -11.78
N ALA A 76 -11.73 -13.85 -12.21
CA ALA A 76 -10.59 -14.77 -12.24
C ALA A 76 -9.50 -14.31 -13.20
N GLU A 77 -9.86 -13.74 -14.35
CA GLU A 77 -8.88 -13.18 -15.30
C GLU A 77 -8.21 -11.93 -14.72
N TRP A 78 -8.96 -11.00 -14.14
CA TRP A 78 -8.40 -9.83 -13.46
C TRP A 78 -7.44 -10.22 -12.34
N HIS A 79 -7.85 -11.20 -11.52
CA HIS A 79 -7.00 -11.71 -10.46
C HIS A 79 -5.67 -12.28 -11.02
N THR A 80 -5.76 -13.09 -12.08
CA THR A 80 -4.57 -13.68 -12.72
C THR A 80 -3.64 -12.59 -13.28
N LEU A 81 -4.20 -11.57 -13.93
CA LEU A 81 -3.44 -10.44 -14.45
C LEU A 81 -2.76 -9.64 -13.34
N ALA A 82 -3.47 -9.39 -12.24
CA ALA A 82 -2.91 -8.68 -11.09
C ALA A 82 -1.78 -9.48 -10.43
N VAL A 83 -1.96 -10.79 -10.20
CA VAL A 83 -0.91 -11.67 -9.65
C VAL A 83 0.33 -11.65 -10.54
N ASP A 84 0.16 -11.71 -11.85
CA ASP A 84 1.27 -11.67 -12.82
C ASP A 84 2.00 -10.31 -12.77
N ALA A 85 1.26 -9.20 -12.75
CA ALA A 85 1.83 -7.87 -12.66
C ALA A 85 2.64 -7.67 -11.37
N TYR A 86 2.10 -8.08 -10.21
CA TYR A 86 2.86 -8.03 -8.95
C TYR A 86 4.10 -8.90 -8.99
N ALA A 87 4.00 -10.11 -9.51
CA ALA A 87 5.13 -11.03 -9.57
C ALA A 87 6.25 -10.52 -10.47
N ASN A 88 5.94 -9.83 -11.57
CA ASN A 88 6.90 -9.56 -12.63
C ASN A 88 7.22 -8.07 -12.85
N GLU A 89 6.29 -7.15 -12.57
CA GLU A 89 6.37 -5.75 -13.01
C GLU A 89 6.47 -4.76 -11.85
N VAL A 90 5.68 -4.93 -10.77
CA VAL A 90 5.61 -3.98 -9.65
C VAL A 90 6.99 -3.72 -9.05
N GLY A 91 7.43 -2.46 -9.08
CA GLY A 91 8.71 -2.01 -8.53
C GLY A 91 8.61 -1.47 -7.11
N LEU A 92 9.74 -1.02 -6.57
CA LEU A 92 9.77 -0.21 -5.35
C LEU A 92 9.62 1.26 -5.72
N LYS A 93 8.95 2.03 -4.87
CA LYS A 93 8.96 3.48 -4.98
C LYS A 93 10.37 4.03 -4.76
N HIS A 94 10.62 5.22 -5.28
CA HIS A 94 11.95 5.82 -5.29
C HIS A 94 12.56 5.97 -3.88
N GLY A 95 13.79 5.47 -3.71
CA GLY A 95 14.56 5.54 -2.47
C GLY A 95 14.21 4.49 -1.42
N VAL A 96 13.23 3.62 -1.66
CA VAL A 96 12.80 2.58 -0.69
C VAL A 96 13.92 1.61 -0.37
N LEU A 97 14.62 1.07 -1.37
CA LEU A 97 15.66 0.07 -1.15
C LEU A 97 16.81 0.62 -0.29
N GLU A 98 17.24 1.84 -0.57
CA GLU A 98 18.30 2.54 0.17
C GLU A 98 17.86 2.81 1.59
N TYR A 99 16.60 3.26 1.78
CA TYR A 99 16.06 3.58 3.09
C TYR A 99 15.92 2.34 3.97
N LEU A 100 15.28 1.25 3.47
CA LEU A 100 15.17 -0.01 4.20
C LEU A 100 16.56 -0.59 4.52
N SER A 101 17.51 -0.51 3.58
CA SER A 101 18.91 -0.89 3.81
C SER A 101 19.56 -0.06 4.94
N SER A 102 19.24 1.25 5.01
CA SER A 102 19.72 2.12 6.09
C SER A 102 19.14 1.71 7.44
N LEU A 103 17.83 1.44 7.54
CA LEU A 103 17.19 0.95 8.77
C LEU A 103 17.83 -0.35 9.26
N ARG A 104 18.08 -1.30 8.36
CA ARG A 104 18.75 -2.57 8.69
C ARG A 104 20.17 -2.35 9.24
N ARG A 105 20.98 -1.50 8.59
CA ARG A 105 22.33 -1.16 9.10
C ARG A 105 22.27 -0.53 10.50
N ARG A 106 21.25 0.29 10.76
CA ARG A 106 21.00 0.94 12.05
C ARG A 106 20.32 0.03 13.07
N ARG A 107 19.98 -1.21 12.67
CA ARG A 107 19.26 -2.20 13.49
C ARG A 107 17.90 -1.69 13.97
N VAL A 108 17.21 -0.90 13.15
CA VAL A 108 15.83 -0.50 13.36
C VAL A 108 14.94 -1.60 12.77
N PRO A 109 14.19 -2.34 13.58
CA PRO A 109 13.28 -3.36 13.08
C PRO A 109 12.07 -2.72 12.40
N PHE A 110 11.54 -3.42 11.39
CA PHE A 110 10.34 -2.96 10.72
C PHE A 110 9.41 -4.12 10.33
N ALA A 111 8.13 -3.80 10.23
CA ALA A 111 7.05 -4.68 9.82
C ALA A 111 6.25 -4.08 8.68
N ALA A 112 5.47 -4.91 8.00
CA ALA A 112 4.45 -4.44 7.08
C ALA A 112 3.05 -4.53 7.71
N ALA A 113 2.16 -3.59 7.32
CA ALA A 113 0.74 -3.56 7.66
C ALA A 113 -0.07 -3.24 6.40
N THR A 114 -0.64 -4.27 5.75
CA THR A 114 -1.21 -4.14 4.41
C THR A 114 -2.66 -4.60 4.32
N ALA A 115 -3.43 -3.99 3.43
CA ALA A 115 -4.75 -4.47 3.02
C ALA A 115 -4.68 -5.50 1.88
N SER A 116 -3.51 -5.68 1.27
CA SER A 116 -3.26 -6.64 0.20
C SER A 116 -3.16 -8.06 0.74
N GLN A 117 -3.38 -9.04 -0.13
CA GLN A 117 -3.25 -10.46 0.19
C GLN A 117 -1.85 -10.96 -0.18
N ALA A 118 -1.37 -11.99 0.54
CA ALA A 118 -0.01 -12.51 0.35
C ALA A 118 0.29 -12.95 -1.09
N GLU A 119 -0.70 -13.42 -1.83
CA GLU A 119 -0.55 -13.84 -3.22
C GLU A 119 -0.14 -12.69 -4.17
N PHE A 120 -0.47 -11.45 -3.83
CA PHE A 120 -0.04 -10.26 -4.58
C PHE A 120 1.34 -9.79 -4.11
N TYR A 121 1.45 -9.32 -2.87
CA TYR A 121 2.68 -8.65 -2.42
C TYR A 121 3.89 -9.57 -2.24
N LEU A 122 3.69 -10.82 -1.83
CA LEU A 122 4.82 -11.69 -1.48
C LEU A 122 5.72 -12.07 -2.66
N PRO A 123 5.20 -12.40 -3.87
CA PRO A 123 6.02 -12.56 -5.07
C PRO A 123 6.84 -11.31 -5.41
N ALA A 124 6.23 -10.12 -5.31
CA ALA A 124 6.92 -8.85 -5.55
C ALA A 124 8.07 -8.65 -4.55
N LEU A 125 7.83 -8.77 -3.25
CA LEU A 125 8.84 -8.63 -2.21
C LEU A 125 9.99 -9.64 -2.36
N ARG A 126 9.69 -10.88 -2.77
CA ARG A 126 10.71 -11.92 -3.04
C ARG A 126 11.57 -11.56 -4.24
N ARG A 127 10.96 -11.17 -5.36
CA ARG A 127 11.68 -10.76 -6.58
C ARG A 127 12.56 -9.53 -6.31
N LEU A 128 12.07 -8.58 -5.50
CA LEU A 128 12.78 -7.38 -5.10
C LEU A 128 13.86 -7.63 -4.01
N GLY A 129 13.94 -8.86 -3.47
CA GLY A 129 14.95 -9.28 -2.50
C GLY A 129 14.80 -8.69 -1.11
N ILE A 130 13.59 -8.25 -0.75
CA ILE A 130 13.31 -7.60 0.55
C ILE A 130 12.31 -8.37 1.42
N ALA A 131 11.77 -9.50 0.98
CA ALA A 131 10.77 -10.26 1.74
C ALA A 131 11.24 -10.63 3.16
N ASP A 132 12.47 -11.11 3.29
CA ASP A 132 13.06 -11.55 4.56
C ASP A 132 13.59 -10.38 5.43
N TRP A 133 13.38 -9.13 4.99
CA TRP A 133 13.81 -7.97 5.77
C TRP A 133 12.79 -7.57 6.82
N PHE A 134 11.53 -7.89 6.61
CA PHE A 134 10.44 -7.59 7.53
C PHE A 134 10.42 -8.57 8.70
N SER A 135 10.33 -8.05 9.92
CA SER A 135 10.18 -8.86 11.14
C SER A 135 8.83 -9.59 11.15
N SER A 136 7.81 -8.97 10.56
CA SER A 136 6.47 -9.56 10.40
C SER A 136 5.68 -8.81 9.32
N VAL A 137 4.63 -9.46 8.81
CA VAL A 137 3.58 -8.83 8.03
C VAL A 137 2.27 -8.99 8.78
N THR A 138 1.45 -7.96 8.80
CA THR A 138 0.09 -7.96 9.33
C THR A 138 -0.85 -7.64 8.18
N GLU A 139 -1.72 -8.57 7.85
CA GLU A 139 -2.75 -8.38 6.83
C GLU A 139 -4.05 -7.87 7.46
N ILE A 140 -4.86 -7.16 6.67
CA ILE A 140 -6.16 -6.63 7.11
C ILE A 140 -7.11 -7.74 7.58
N SER A 141 -6.94 -8.95 7.09
CA SER A 141 -7.68 -10.16 7.50
C SER A 141 -7.45 -10.57 8.96
N GLU A 142 -6.36 -10.12 9.59
CA GLU A 142 -6.04 -10.41 11.00
C GLU A 142 -6.78 -9.50 11.99
N VAL A 143 -7.50 -8.50 11.50
CA VAL A 143 -8.20 -7.51 12.33
C VAL A 143 -9.65 -7.34 11.88
N SER A 144 -10.49 -6.78 12.76
CA SER A 144 -11.93 -6.68 12.49
C SER A 144 -12.34 -5.40 11.75
N ARG A 145 -11.48 -4.38 11.71
CA ARG A 145 -11.79 -3.07 11.14
C ARG A 145 -10.73 -2.65 10.11
N GLY A 146 -11.16 -1.98 9.04
CA GLY A 146 -10.28 -1.49 7.99
C GLY A 146 -9.29 -0.41 8.45
N LYS A 147 -8.35 -0.05 7.58
CA LYS A 147 -7.22 0.88 7.85
C LYS A 147 -7.61 2.26 8.39
N GLY A 148 -8.87 2.70 8.23
CA GLY A 148 -9.38 3.90 8.91
C GLY A 148 -9.42 3.81 10.43
N ASN A 149 -9.11 2.66 11.00
CA ASN A 149 -8.99 2.36 12.43
C ASN A 149 -7.57 1.92 12.77
N PRO A 150 -7.14 2.03 14.04
CA PRO A 150 -5.75 1.74 14.43
C PRO A 150 -5.40 0.25 14.48
N ASP A 151 -6.36 -0.65 14.36
CA ASP A 151 -6.26 -2.08 14.70
C ASP A 151 -5.07 -2.76 14.02
N ILE A 152 -4.90 -2.56 12.71
CA ILE A 152 -3.82 -3.21 11.95
C ILE A 152 -2.42 -2.72 12.38
N TYR A 153 -2.29 -1.42 12.70
CA TYR A 153 -1.02 -0.84 13.14
C TYR A 153 -0.70 -1.25 14.58
N LEU A 154 -1.72 -1.30 15.47
CA LEU A 154 -1.57 -1.83 16.83
C LEU A 154 -1.12 -3.28 16.79
N ARG A 155 -1.73 -4.09 15.93
CA ARG A 155 -1.33 -5.49 15.74
C ARG A 155 0.09 -5.63 15.21
N ALA A 156 0.50 -4.79 14.26
CA ALA A 156 1.86 -4.76 13.74
C ALA A 156 2.89 -4.35 14.82
N ALA A 157 2.59 -3.35 15.64
CA ALA A 157 3.43 -2.91 16.76
C ALA A 157 3.56 -4.03 17.83
N GLU A 158 2.47 -4.73 18.14
CA GLU A 158 2.47 -5.89 19.03
C GLU A 158 3.40 -7.00 18.52
N LYS A 159 3.30 -7.35 17.23
CA LYS A 159 4.19 -8.35 16.60
C LYS A 159 5.65 -7.91 16.62
N LEU A 160 5.94 -6.62 16.49
CA LEU A 160 7.28 -6.06 16.61
C LEU A 160 7.79 -6.05 18.05
N GLY A 161 6.91 -6.08 19.07
CA GLY A 161 7.26 -5.95 20.48
C GLY A 161 7.60 -4.53 20.92
N TYR A 162 7.05 -3.51 20.24
CA TYR A 162 7.31 -2.10 20.53
C TYR A 162 6.04 -1.36 20.95
N ALA A 163 6.20 -0.39 21.85
CA ALA A 163 5.12 0.51 22.23
C ALA A 163 4.78 1.46 21.06
N VAL A 164 3.53 1.89 21.00
CA VAL A 164 3.00 2.75 19.94
C VAL A 164 3.84 4.02 19.75
N GLU A 165 4.20 4.68 20.85
CA GLU A 165 4.99 5.92 20.84
C GLU A 165 6.43 5.73 20.32
N ASP A 166 6.92 4.49 20.29
CA ASP A 166 8.24 4.13 19.75
C ASP A 166 8.18 3.76 18.26
N CYS A 167 6.98 3.69 17.65
CA CYS A 167 6.79 3.31 16.26
C CYS A 167 6.48 4.51 15.36
N ALA A 168 6.96 4.45 14.11
CA ALA A 168 6.51 5.30 13.02
C ALA A 168 5.76 4.46 11.99
N VAL A 169 4.61 4.96 11.51
CA VAL A 169 3.79 4.33 10.46
C VAL A 169 3.93 5.12 9.17
N PHE A 170 4.18 4.41 8.08
CA PHE A 170 4.28 4.95 6.72
C PHE A 170 3.06 4.55 5.90
N GLU A 171 2.38 5.50 5.29
CA GLU A 171 1.12 5.34 4.57
C GLU A 171 0.97 6.34 3.43
N ASP A 172 0.21 5.99 2.39
CA ASP A 172 -0.07 6.84 1.24
C ASP A 172 -1.53 7.31 1.15
N ILE A 173 -2.43 6.75 1.99
CA ILE A 173 -3.85 7.08 1.95
C ILE A 173 -4.35 7.75 3.23
N VAL A 174 -5.32 8.66 3.06
CA VAL A 174 -5.97 9.39 4.16
C VAL A 174 -6.57 8.46 5.24
N PRO A 175 -7.31 7.38 4.91
CA PRO A 175 -7.79 6.45 5.93
C PRO A 175 -6.65 5.82 6.74
N GLY A 176 -5.54 5.42 6.10
CA GLY A 176 -4.41 4.81 6.76
C GLY A 176 -3.73 5.75 7.76
N VAL A 177 -3.42 6.99 7.35
CA VAL A 177 -2.85 8.00 8.24
C VAL A 177 -3.79 8.30 9.41
N ARG A 178 -5.10 8.46 9.17
CA ARG A 178 -6.09 8.67 10.25
C ARG A 178 -6.12 7.51 11.24
N GLY A 179 -6.11 6.27 10.75
CA GLY A 179 -6.09 5.08 11.60
C GLY A 179 -4.83 5.02 12.47
N ALA A 180 -3.67 5.27 11.89
CA ALA A 180 -2.40 5.31 12.61
C ALA A 180 -2.36 6.45 13.64
N THR A 181 -2.78 7.66 13.26
CA THR A 181 -2.89 8.82 14.18
C THR A 181 -3.84 8.54 15.33
N ALA A 182 -5.00 7.94 15.08
CA ALA A 182 -5.96 7.55 16.12
C ALA A 182 -5.38 6.51 17.09
N GLY A 183 -4.43 5.69 16.63
CA GLY A 183 -3.67 4.75 17.46
C GLY A 183 -2.55 5.40 18.27
N GLY A 184 -2.21 6.66 18.04
CA GLY A 184 -1.13 7.38 18.72
C GLY A 184 0.25 7.20 18.07
N PHE A 185 0.32 6.68 16.86
CA PHE A 185 1.56 6.53 16.11
C PHE A 185 2.06 7.86 15.54
N TYR A 186 3.37 7.98 15.38
CA TYR A 186 3.97 8.98 14.50
C TYR A 186 3.74 8.58 13.05
N THR A 187 3.22 9.47 12.23
CA THR A 187 2.79 9.18 10.88
C THR A 187 3.65 9.87 9.84
N VAL A 188 4.12 9.09 8.87
CA VAL A 188 4.82 9.58 7.68
C VAL A 188 3.96 9.28 6.47
N ALA A 189 3.43 10.32 5.84
CA ALA A 189 2.68 10.18 4.61
C ALA A 189 3.63 10.17 3.41
N VAL A 190 3.42 9.23 2.52
CA VAL A 190 4.20 9.04 1.30
C VAL A 190 3.38 9.52 0.10
N TYR A 191 4.00 10.35 -0.73
CA TYR A 191 3.36 10.79 -1.98
C TYR A 191 3.04 9.63 -2.89
N ASP A 192 1.81 9.60 -3.39
CA ASP A 192 1.40 8.79 -4.53
C ASP A 192 0.55 9.61 -5.48
N GLU A 193 0.78 9.47 -6.79
CA GLU A 193 0.05 10.23 -7.82
C GLU A 193 -1.44 9.85 -7.89
N HIS A 194 -1.80 8.64 -7.42
CA HIS A 194 -3.17 8.14 -7.37
C HIS A 194 -3.89 8.50 -6.06
N CYS A 195 -3.22 9.22 -5.14
CA CYS A 195 -3.86 9.66 -3.91
C CYS A 195 -5.03 10.60 -4.21
N ALA A 196 -6.24 10.22 -3.80
CA ALA A 196 -7.44 10.99 -4.07
C ALA A 196 -7.49 12.37 -3.39
N ASN A 197 -6.72 12.57 -2.31
CA ASN A 197 -6.74 13.82 -1.54
C ASN A 197 -5.37 14.12 -0.90
N PRO A 198 -4.36 14.46 -1.71
CA PRO A 198 -2.99 14.66 -1.24
C PRO A 198 -2.86 15.86 -0.27
N GLU A 199 -3.64 16.91 -0.45
CA GLU A 199 -3.62 18.10 0.43
C GLU A 199 -4.10 17.74 1.84
N LEU A 200 -5.18 16.95 1.94
CA LEU A 200 -5.66 16.47 3.21
C LEU A 200 -4.66 15.51 3.86
N LEU A 201 -4.06 14.60 3.08
CA LEU A 201 -3.05 13.69 3.55
C LEU A 201 -1.87 14.44 4.18
N GLN A 202 -1.38 15.49 3.49
CA GLN A 202 -0.31 16.37 3.97
C GLN A 202 -0.70 17.13 5.25
N ALA A 203 -1.96 17.53 5.37
CA ALA A 203 -2.45 18.30 6.52
C ALA A 203 -2.59 17.48 7.81
N ILE A 204 -2.78 16.15 7.71
CA ILE A 204 -3.09 15.29 8.87
C ILE A 204 -1.93 14.42 9.33
N CYS A 205 -0.85 14.28 8.56
CA CYS A 205 0.33 13.50 8.94
C CYS A 205 1.33 14.36 9.75
N ASP A 206 2.21 13.67 10.51
CA ASP A 206 3.31 14.33 11.22
C ASP A 206 4.42 14.73 10.26
N ARG A 207 4.60 13.96 9.19
CA ARG A 207 5.58 14.21 8.13
C ARG A 207 5.02 13.76 6.79
N TYR A 208 5.29 14.57 5.74
CA TYR A 208 4.99 14.22 4.36
C TYR A 208 6.29 14.11 3.56
N ILE A 209 6.43 13.09 2.73
CA ILE A 209 7.59 12.89 1.85
C ILE A 209 7.15 12.61 0.42
N TYR A 210 7.91 13.12 -0.54
CA TYR A 210 7.76 12.79 -1.96
C TYR A 210 8.59 11.56 -2.35
N SER A 211 9.63 11.24 -1.58
CA SER A 211 10.51 10.12 -1.83
C SER A 211 11.17 9.66 -0.52
N PHE A 212 11.42 8.37 -0.39
CA PHE A 212 12.18 7.81 0.72
C PHE A 212 13.63 8.31 0.77
N SER A 213 14.17 8.83 -0.32
CA SER A 213 15.50 9.46 -0.34
C SER A 213 15.63 10.65 0.61
N GLU A 214 14.52 11.38 0.88
CA GLU A 214 14.49 12.49 1.84
C GLU A 214 14.78 12.05 3.29
N LEU A 215 14.57 10.76 3.58
CA LEU A 215 14.73 10.20 4.92
C LEU A 215 16.12 9.60 5.17
N LEU A 216 17.00 9.57 4.17
CA LEU A 216 18.35 8.99 4.32
C LEU A 216 19.22 9.79 5.30
N SER A 217 18.97 11.09 5.46
CA SER A 217 19.63 11.99 6.41
C SER A 217 18.74 12.41 7.58
N ASP A 218 17.59 11.75 7.76
CA ASP A 218 16.59 12.12 8.76
C ASP A 218 16.84 11.48 10.12
N ASP A 219 16.32 12.13 11.17
CA ASP A 219 16.46 11.76 12.58
C ASP A 219 15.18 11.12 13.17
N ILE A 220 14.28 10.54 12.34
CA ILE A 220 13.09 9.85 12.85
C ILE A 220 13.48 8.70 13.77
N PHE A 221 14.52 7.93 13.41
CA PHE A 221 15.02 6.76 14.14
C PHE A 221 16.38 6.99 14.76
#